data_ec31f0c22a46f66198633208016ba6f8
#
_entry.id   ec31f0c22a46f66198633208016ba6f8
#
_cell.length_a   1.000
_cell.length_b   1.000
_cell.length_c   1.000
_cell.angle_alpha   90.00
_cell.angle_beta   90.00
_cell.angle_gamma   90.00
#
_symmetry.space_group_name_H-M   'P 1'
#
loop_
_entity.id
_entity.type
_entity.pdbx_description
1 polymer ?
#
loop_
_entity_poly.entity_id
_entity_poly.type
_entity_poly.pdbx_seq_one_letter_code
_entity_poly.pdbx_strand_id
1 'polypeptide(L)'
;MMFVHQALREVLLNKENEWTILLCTQGYEKKQIETIKKYFNNILKSDGSRTVRYIKEITNLEELLYYINQGDKKTNRNIYMITGLIFYSHGDVRGISPWMGDIPMPTDSYIDKQFVKRIESYAFDPEAKIYSYACRTGIGNKKIDKDVHGMNPMTENSIAQALADATGATVYAYLRRTSYYNTLLNNDERDFIDAVHFYILKDKDKREYKGYTEFNEKPVLSNEQLERFNFLDTIWNGNKYLVDGEILYPEGARYPVTYDDTPRGLDSNMKIFRKIK
;
A
#
# COMPACT_ATOMS: atom_id res chain seq x y z
N MET A 1 -0.71 7.63 4.51
CA MET A 1 0.72 7.90 4.15
C MET A 1 1.61 6.66 4.09
N MET A 2 1.34 5.58 4.84
CA MET A 2 2.11 4.31 4.76
C MET A 2 2.35 3.84 3.32
N PHE A 3 1.35 3.91 2.48
CA PHE A 3 1.44 3.55 1.06
C PHE A 3 2.43 4.42 0.29
N VAL A 4 2.41 5.74 0.54
CA VAL A 4 3.36 6.68 -0.09
C VAL A 4 4.79 6.40 0.35
N HIS A 5 5.01 6.12 1.64
CA HIS A 5 6.34 5.77 2.15
C HIS A 5 6.88 4.48 1.54
N GLN A 6 6.02 3.46 1.36
CA GLN A 6 6.43 2.24 0.65
C GLN A 6 6.77 2.49 -0.81
N ALA A 7 6.00 3.32 -1.49
CA ALA A 7 6.31 3.71 -2.86
C ALA A 7 7.63 4.50 -2.95
N LEU A 8 7.87 5.43 -2.02
CA LEU A 8 9.16 6.15 -1.93
C LEU A 8 10.32 5.18 -1.71
N ARG A 9 10.17 4.23 -0.78
CA ARG A 9 11.16 3.19 -0.52
C ARG A 9 11.47 2.38 -1.78
N GLU A 10 10.44 1.93 -2.50
CA GLU A 10 10.60 1.15 -3.73
C GLU A 10 11.38 1.94 -4.78
N VAL A 11 11.00 3.19 -5.00
CA VAL A 11 11.68 4.07 -5.97
C VAL A 11 13.13 4.33 -5.57
N LEU A 12 13.41 4.56 -4.28
CA LEU A 12 14.77 4.79 -3.76
C LEU A 12 15.66 3.56 -3.92
N LEU A 13 15.14 2.36 -3.61
CA LEU A 13 15.90 1.11 -3.74
C LEU A 13 16.17 0.74 -5.20
N ASN A 14 15.30 1.17 -6.10
CA ASN A 14 15.36 0.88 -7.54
C ASN A 14 15.48 2.17 -8.37
N LYS A 15 16.28 3.13 -7.89
CA LYS A 15 16.38 4.48 -8.44
C LYS A 15 16.91 4.55 -9.87
N GLU A 16 17.59 3.50 -10.33
CA GLU A 16 18.09 3.43 -11.72
C GLU A 16 16.98 3.11 -12.73
N ASN A 17 15.84 2.59 -12.27
CA ASN A 17 14.67 2.41 -13.11
C ASN A 17 13.99 3.76 -13.39
N GLU A 18 13.16 3.77 -14.44
CA GLU A 18 12.29 4.91 -14.73
C GLU A 18 10.90 4.66 -14.15
N TRP A 19 10.44 5.59 -13.33
CA TRP A 19 9.18 5.46 -12.61
C TRP A 19 8.14 6.48 -13.04
N THR A 20 6.89 6.05 -13.08
CA THR A 20 5.70 6.91 -13.09
C THR A 20 4.91 6.65 -11.82
N ILE A 21 4.56 7.70 -11.10
CA ILE A 21 3.76 7.62 -9.89
C ILE A 21 2.31 7.99 -10.21
N LEU A 22 1.38 7.07 -9.95
CA LEU A 22 -0.06 7.32 -10.00
C LEU A 22 -0.53 7.64 -8.58
N LEU A 23 -0.70 8.91 -8.29
CA LEU A 23 -1.08 9.39 -6.96
C LEU A 23 -2.60 9.57 -6.91
N CYS A 24 -3.29 8.64 -6.24
CA CYS A 24 -4.72 8.77 -5.95
C CYS A 24 -4.91 9.82 -4.87
N THR A 25 -5.48 10.98 -5.24
CA THR A 25 -5.44 12.20 -4.41
C THR A 25 -6.62 12.35 -3.46
N GLN A 26 -7.68 11.54 -3.58
CA GLN A 26 -8.81 11.61 -2.64
C GLN A 26 -8.34 11.32 -1.20
N GLY A 27 -8.72 12.18 -0.27
CA GLY A 27 -8.36 12.10 1.14
C GLY A 27 -7.05 12.81 1.49
N TYR A 28 -6.33 13.38 0.53
CA TYR A 28 -5.15 14.21 0.78
C TYR A 28 -5.45 15.70 0.63
N GLU A 29 -4.88 16.50 1.53
CA GLU A 29 -4.87 17.95 1.39
C GLU A 29 -3.89 18.38 0.30
N LYS A 30 -4.13 19.56 -0.31
CA LYS A 30 -3.28 20.11 -1.37
C LYS A 30 -1.80 20.21 -0.93
N LYS A 31 -1.55 20.66 0.30
CA LYS A 31 -0.19 20.78 0.86
C LYS A 31 0.50 19.42 0.97
N GLN A 32 -0.26 18.37 1.33
CA GLN A 32 0.26 17.00 1.38
C GLN A 32 0.63 16.49 -0.01
N ILE A 33 -0.23 16.73 -1.00
CA ILE A 33 0.02 16.35 -2.39
C ILE A 33 1.32 17.01 -2.91
N GLU A 34 1.48 18.32 -2.69
CA GLU A 34 2.68 19.05 -3.12
C GLU A 34 3.94 18.52 -2.42
N THR A 35 3.86 18.19 -1.14
CA THR A 35 4.98 17.62 -0.39
C THR A 35 5.35 16.24 -0.92
N ILE A 36 4.38 15.36 -1.18
CA ILE A 36 4.60 14.05 -1.78
C ILE A 36 5.31 14.20 -3.14
N LYS A 37 4.81 15.09 -3.99
CA LYS A 37 5.42 15.37 -5.31
C LYS A 37 6.86 15.87 -5.18
N LYS A 38 7.14 16.76 -4.23
CA LYS A 38 8.48 17.26 -3.95
C LYS A 38 9.46 16.11 -3.66
N TYR A 39 9.09 15.17 -2.76
CA TYR A 39 9.97 14.06 -2.41
C TYR A 39 10.24 13.13 -3.58
N PHE A 40 9.23 12.73 -4.34
CA PHE A 40 9.44 11.90 -5.52
C PHE A 40 10.28 12.59 -6.60
N ASN A 41 10.06 13.89 -6.82
CA ASN A 41 10.82 14.66 -7.80
C ASN A 41 12.31 14.88 -7.42
N ASN A 42 12.64 14.75 -6.15
CA ASN A 42 14.02 14.92 -5.65
C ASN A 42 14.84 13.61 -5.70
N ILE A 43 14.22 12.48 -6.05
CA ILE A 43 14.96 11.22 -6.21
C ILE A 43 15.69 11.25 -7.56
N LEU A 44 17.01 11.11 -7.50
CA LEU A 44 17.88 11.15 -8.68
C LEU A 44 18.57 9.80 -8.88
N LYS A 45 18.78 9.44 -10.12
CA LYS A 45 19.65 8.34 -10.54
C LYS A 45 21.12 8.68 -10.25
N SER A 46 21.99 7.70 -10.40
CA SER A 46 23.43 7.88 -10.17
C SER A 46 24.09 8.87 -11.16
N ASP A 47 23.49 9.05 -12.34
CA ASP A 47 23.92 10.04 -13.35
C ASP A 47 23.36 11.46 -13.12
N GLY A 48 22.59 11.67 -12.03
CA GLY A 48 21.94 12.93 -11.72
C GLY A 48 20.63 13.20 -12.46
N SER A 49 20.19 12.33 -13.35
CA SER A 49 18.89 12.44 -14.01
C SER A 49 17.76 12.03 -13.05
N ARG A 50 16.52 12.44 -13.38
CA ARG A 50 15.36 12.12 -12.54
C ARG A 50 14.98 10.65 -12.62
N THR A 51 14.81 10.03 -11.47
CA THR A 51 14.26 8.68 -11.32
C THR A 51 12.78 8.63 -11.66
N VAL A 52 12.02 9.61 -11.16
CA VAL A 52 10.58 9.73 -11.43
C VAL A 52 10.36 10.62 -12.65
N ARG A 53 9.96 10.00 -13.74
CA ARG A 53 9.68 10.69 -15.00
C ARG A 53 8.44 11.57 -14.89
N TYR A 54 7.40 11.06 -14.23
CA TYR A 54 6.11 11.71 -14.14
C TYR A 54 5.33 11.30 -12.90
N ILE A 55 4.60 12.27 -12.33
CA ILE A 55 3.62 12.04 -11.27
C ILE A 55 2.27 12.45 -11.80
N LYS A 56 1.36 11.50 -11.95
CA LYS A 56 -0.01 11.71 -12.38
C LYS A 56 -0.93 11.70 -11.17
N GLU A 57 -1.60 12.82 -10.94
CA GLU A 57 -2.72 12.86 -10.00
C GLU A 57 -3.92 12.15 -10.59
N ILE A 58 -4.54 11.29 -9.80
CA ILE A 58 -5.72 10.48 -10.16
C ILE A 58 -6.83 10.84 -9.18
N THR A 59 -7.96 11.28 -9.70
CA THR A 59 -9.12 11.69 -8.90
C THR A 59 -10.28 10.70 -8.94
N ASN A 60 -10.30 9.80 -9.91
CA ASN A 60 -11.33 8.77 -10.08
C ASN A 60 -10.82 7.56 -10.87
N LEU A 61 -11.59 6.47 -10.86
CA LEU A 61 -11.20 5.23 -11.53
C LEU A 61 -11.19 5.33 -13.06
N GLU A 62 -12.00 6.17 -13.66
CA GLU A 62 -12.01 6.36 -15.11
C GLU A 62 -10.71 7.02 -15.59
N GLU A 63 -10.21 7.99 -14.84
CA GLU A 63 -8.88 8.57 -15.11
C GLU A 63 -7.77 7.53 -14.95
N LEU A 64 -7.84 6.68 -13.91
CA LEU A 64 -6.89 5.61 -13.69
C LEU A 64 -6.90 4.62 -14.87
N LEU A 65 -8.08 4.15 -15.26
CA LEU A 65 -8.24 3.22 -16.38
C LEU A 65 -7.74 3.81 -17.69
N TYR A 66 -8.14 5.05 -17.98
CA TYR A 66 -7.68 5.75 -19.17
C TYR A 66 -6.15 5.83 -19.21
N TYR A 67 -5.54 6.20 -18.07
CA TYR A 67 -4.09 6.33 -17.99
C TYR A 67 -3.38 4.97 -18.10
N ILE A 68 -3.90 3.91 -17.52
CA ILE A 68 -3.35 2.56 -17.68
C ILE A 68 -3.38 2.19 -19.18
N ASN A 69 -4.50 2.36 -19.85
CA ASN A 69 -4.70 1.91 -21.23
C ASN A 69 -4.00 2.78 -22.26
N GLN A 70 -3.99 4.10 -22.08
CA GLN A 70 -3.55 5.04 -23.13
C GLN A 70 -2.27 5.81 -22.74
N GLY A 71 -2.01 5.94 -21.42
CA GLY A 71 -1.02 6.88 -20.93
C GLY A 71 -1.43 8.33 -21.17
N ASP A 72 -0.46 9.18 -21.46
CA ASP A 72 -0.65 10.56 -21.89
C ASP A 72 0.44 10.95 -22.93
N LYS A 73 0.58 12.26 -23.21
CA LYS A 73 1.61 12.74 -24.18
C LYS A 73 3.04 12.35 -23.79
N LYS A 74 3.32 12.12 -22.50
CA LYS A 74 4.66 11.76 -21.99
C LYS A 74 4.86 10.25 -21.88
N THR A 75 3.78 9.50 -21.74
CA THR A 75 3.78 8.06 -21.42
C THR A 75 2.80 7.28 -22.33
N ASN A 76 2.69 7.69 -23.58
CA ASN A 76 1.83 7.05 -24.58
C ASN A 76 2.13 5.55 -24.68
N ARG A 77 1.14 4.68 -24.54
CA ARG A 77 1.30 3.22 -24.49
C ARG A 77 1.79 2.61 -25.81
N ASN A 78 1.60 3.27 -26.93
CA ASN A 78 2.18 2.82 -28.20
C ASN A 78 3.73 2.93 -28.22
N ILE A 79 4.31 3.66 -27.28
CA ILE A 79 5.77 3.88 -27.19
C ILE A 79 6.31 3.32 -25.87
N TYR A 80 5.57 3.47 -24.78
CA TYR A 80 5.98 3.13 -23.43
C TYR A 80 5.00 2.13 -22.82
N MET A 81 5.20 0.85 -23.06
CA MET A 81 4.45 -0.22 -22.41
C MET A 81 4.76 -0.26 -20.91
N ILE A 82 3.82 -0.73 -20.12
CA ILE A 82 4.00 -0.94 -18.69
C ILE A 82 4.81 -2.22 -18.50
N THR A 83 6.02 -2.10 -17.98
CA THR A 83 6.88 -3.24 -17.62
C THR A 83 6.68 -3.70 -16.19
N GLY A 84 6.17 -2.82 -15.33
CA GLY A 84 5.83 -3.12 -13.94
C GLY A 84 4.73 -2.23 -13.41
N LEU A 85 3.85 -2.80 -12.59
CA LEU A 85 2.80 -2.07 -11.88
C LEU A 85 2.75 -2.53 -10.42
N ILE A 86 2.83 -1.59 -9.48
CA ILE A 86 2.85 -1.90 -8.06
C ILE A 86 1.70 -1.16 -7.37
N PHE A 87 0.88 -1.90 -6.65
CA PHE A 87 -0.22 -1.35 -5.85
C PHE A 87 0.16 -1.30 -4.37
N TYR A 88 0.29 -0.09 -3.84
CA TYR A 88 0.33 0.19 -2.41
C TYR A 88 -0.99 0.84 -2.00
N SER A 89 -1.94 0.05 -1.54
CA SER A 89 -3.29 0.50 -1.25
C SER A 89 -4.02 -0.46 -0.31
N HIS A 90 -5.20 -0.08 0.14
CA HIS A 90 -6.12 -1.01 0.75
C HIS A 90 -6.65 -2.02 -0.26
N GLY A 91 -7.15 -3.14 0.24
CA GLY A 91 -7.81 -4.16 -0.58
C GLY A 91 -8.53 -5.20 0.25
N ASP A 92 -9.35 -5.97 -0.41
CA ASP A 92 -10.03 -7.13 0.14
C ASP A 92 -10.34 -8.14 -1.00
N VAL A 93 -11.17 -9.14 -0.72
CA VAL A 93 -11.57 -10.15 -1.70
C VAL A 93 -12.43 -9.61 -2.85
N ARG A 94 -12.93 -8.37 -2.76
CA ARG A 94 -13.71 -7.70 -3.81
C ARG A 94 -12.82 -6.99 -4.81
N GLY A 95 -11.69 -6.43 -4.36
CA GLY A 95 -10.78 -5.68 -5.20
C GLY A 95 -9.77 -4.83 -4.45
N ILE A 96 -9.14 -3.92 -5.16
CA ILE A 96 -8.16 -2.97 -4.68
C ILE A 96 -8.84 -1.61 -4.49
N SER A 97 -8.68 -0.99 -3.31
CA SER A 97 -9.20 0.34 -3.02
C SER A 97 -8.06 1.36 -3.03
N PRO A 98 -7.92 2.18 -4.08
CA PRO A 98 -6.82 3.12 -4.20
C PRO A 98 -6.99 4.40 -3.38
N TRP A 99 -8.14 4.58 -2.72
CA TRP A 99 -8.47 5.82 -2.02
C TRP A 99 -8.13 5.78 -0.54
N MET A 100 -7.85 6.95 0.05
CA MET A 100 -7.70 7.11 1.49
C MET A 100 -8.99 7.65 2.12
N GLY A 101 -9.39 7.07 3.26
CA GLY A 101 -10.44 7.58 4.13
C GLY A 101 -11.33 6.50 4.71
N ASP A 102 -11.89 6.76 5.90
CA ASP A 102 -12.91 5.95 6.60
C ASP A 102 -14.33 6.20 6.06
N ILE A 103 -14.46 6.90 4.94
CA ILE A 103 -15.73 7.17 4.30
C ILE A 103 -16.24 5.85 3.71
N PRO A 104 -17.51 5.46 3.93
CA PRO A 104 -18.10 4.35 3.22
C PRO A 104 -17.91 4.58 1.72
N MET A 105 -17.00 3.80 1.14
CA MET A 105 -16.64 3.94 -0.27
C MET A 105 -17.89 3.61 -1.10
N PRO A 106 -18.26 4.45 -2.07
CA PRO A 106 -19.22 4.04 -3.09
C PRO A 106 -18.78 2.70 -3.69
N THR A 107 -19.73 1.86 -4.05
CA THR A 107 -19.45 0.55 -4.66
C THR A 107 -18.54 0.63 -5.89
N ASP A 108 -18.51 1.80 -6.53
CA ASP A 108 -17.75 2.08 -7.76
C ASP A 108 -16.31 2.56 -7.50
N SER A 109 -15.84 2.45 -6.26
CA SER A 109 -14.51 2.97 -5.84
C SER A 109 -13.41 1.89 -5.85
N TYR A 110 -13.72 0.68 -6.28
CA TYR A 110 -12.79 -0.44 -6.30
C TYR A 110 -12.28 -0.74 -7.71
N ILE A 111 -10.98 -1.04 -7.83
CA ILE A 111 -10.44 -1.79 -8.95
C ILE A 111 -10.94 -3.23 -8.77
N ASP A 112 -12.12 -3.49 -9.24
CA ASP A 112 -12.78 -4.79 -9.19
C ASP A 112 -12.63 -5.54 -10.53
N LYS A 113 -13.27 -6.70 -10.67
CA LYS A 113 -13.21 -7.47 -11.91
C LYS A 113 -13.86 -6.76 -13.10
N GLN A 114 -14.84 -5.87 -12.89
CA GLN A 114 -15.45 -5.12 -14.00
C GLN A 114 -14.49 -4.05 -14.51
N PHE A 115 -13.81 -3.36 -13.60
CA PHE A 115 -12.72 -2.45 -13.96
C PHE A 115 -11.63 -3.21 -14.72
N VAL A 116 -11.16 -4.34 -14.20
CA VAL A 116 -10.06 -5.11 -14.79
C VAL A 116 -10.37 -5.61 -16.19
N LYS A 117 -11.61 -6.01 -16.48
CA LYS A 117 -12.05 -6.40 -17.84
C LYS A 117 -11.89 -5.30 -18.89
N ARG A 118 -11.79 -4.04 -18.47
CA ARG A 118 -11.63 -2.88 -19.35
C ARG A 118 -10.15 -2.50 -19.56
N ILE A 119 -9.23 -3.21 -18.89
CA ILE A 119 -7.78 -3.02 -19.10
C ILE A 119 -7.40 -3.66 -20.43
N GLU A 120 -6.65 -2.92 -21.23
CA GLU A 120 -6.18 -3.34 -22.54
C GLU A 120 -4.82 -4.01 -22.43
N SER A 121 -4.69 -5.24 -22.90
CA SER A 121 -3.45 -6.02 -22.77
C SER A 121 -2.26 -5.39 -23.49
N TYR A 122 -2.49 -4.67 -24.59
CA TYR A 122 -1.43 -4.01 -25.34
C TYR A 122 -0.69 -2.91 -24.55
N ALA A 123 -1.30 -2.43 -23.45
CA ALA A 123 -0.65 -1.45 -22.57
C ALA A 123 0.51 -2.04 -21.77
N PHE A 124 0.63 -3.36 -21.71
CA PHE A 124 1.62 -4.08 -20.91
C PHE A 124 2.64 -4.78 -21.78
N ASP A 125 3.91 -4.72 -21.33
CA ASP A 125 4.96 -5.54 -21.89
C ASP A 125 4.66 -7.04 -21.67
N PRO A 126 5.01 -7.95 -22.59
CA PRO A 126 4.80 -9.40 -22.40
C PRO A 126 5.46 -9.97 -21.14
N GLU A 127 6.55 -9.36 -20.67
CA GLU A 127 7.27 -9.77 -19.45
C GLU A 127 6.88 -8.93 -18.23
N ALA A 128 5.81 -8.13 -18.32
CA ALA A 128 5.37 -7.27 -17.25
C ALA A 128 5.08 -8.01 -15.96
N LYS A 129 5.36 -7.36 -14.83
CA LYS A 129 5.05 -7.87 -13.49
C LYS A 129 4.15 -6.92 -12.76
N ILE A 130 3.12 -7.47 -12.11
CA ILE A 130 2.20 -6.70 -11.27
C ILE A 130 2.35 -7.20 -9.82
N TYR A 131 2.61 -6.29 -8.89
CA TYR A 131 2.69 -6.59 -7.47
C TYR A 131 1.53 -5.92 -6.74
N SER A 132 0.65 -6.72 -6.16
CA SER A 132 -0.43 -6.21 -5.32
C SER A 132 -0.10 -6.41 -3.85
N TYR A 133 0.29 -5.32 -3.19
CA TYR A 133 0.45 -5.28 -1.75
C TYR A 133 -0.85 -4.94 -1.02
N ALA A 134 -1.96 -4.88 -1.73
CA ALA A 134 -3.29 -4.72 -1.15
C ALA A 134 -3.77 -6.04 -0.52
N CYS A 135 -4.49 -5.95 0.60
CA CYS A 135 -4.94 -7.10 1.39
C CYS A 135 -5.75 -8.09 0.56
N ARG A 136 -5.43 -9.39 0.66
CA ARG A 136 -6.27 -10.52 0.19
C ARG A 136 -6.66 -10.50 -1.30
N THR A 137 -5.96 -9.76 -2.12
CA THR A 137 -6.28 -9.66 -3.56
C THR A 137 -6.04 -10.95 -4.34
N GLY A 138 -5.32 -11.91 -3.76
CA GLY A 138 -5.16 -13.27 -4.27
C GLY A 138 -6.30 -14.23 -3.91
N ILE A 139 -7.32 -13.81 -3.15
CA ILE A 139 -8.48 -14.62 -2.76
C ILE A 139 -9.66 -14.32 -3.66
N GLY A 140 -10.28 -15.37 -4.22
CA GLY A 140 -11.52 -15.27 -4.99
C GLY A 140 -12.77 -15.70 -4.22
N ASN A 141 -12.61 -16.36 -3.08
CA ASN A 141 -13.72 -16.82 -2.27
C ASN A 141 -14.25 -15.69 -1.37
N LYS A 142 -15.35 -15.08 -1.76
CA LYS A 142 -15.99 -13.97 -1.04
C LYS A 142 -16.48 -14.33 0.38
N LYS A 143 -16.54 -15.62 0.73
CA LYS A 143 -16.92 -16.08 2.06
C LYS A 143 -15.74 -16.03 3.05
N ILE A 144 -14.50 -15.90 2.57
CA ILE A 144 -13.31 -15.76 3.42
C ILE A 144 -13.20 -14.30 3.84
N ASP A 145 -13.94 -13.92 4.86
CA ASP A 145 -13.89 -12.56 5.42
C ASP A 145 -13.06 -12.50 6.71
N LYS A 146 -13.00 -13.60 7.45
CA LYS A 146 -12.24 -13.71 8.72
C LYS A 146 -11.54 -15.06 8.78
N ASP A 147 -10.91 -15.35 9.91
CA ASP A 147 -10.17 -16.58 10.24
C ASP A 147 -10.95 -17.88 10.00
N VAL A 148 -11.20 -18.25 8.78
CA VAL A 148 -11.87 -19.48 8.43
C VAL A 148 -10.83 -20.52 8.03
N HIS A 149 -10.54 -21.44 8.96
CA HIS A 149 -9.66 -22.56 8.68
C HIS A 149 -10.21 -23.48 7.58
N GLY A 150 -9.34 -23.92 6.69
CA GLY A 150 -9.65 -24.99 5.73
C GLY A 150 -10.54 -24.61 4.55
N MET A 151 -10.92 -23.35 4.38
CA MET A 151 -11.66 -22.93 3.19
C MET A 151 -10.74 -22.80 1.97
N ASN A 152 -11.20 -23.32 0.83
CA ASN A 152 -10.53 -23.11 -0.43
C ASN A 152 -10.52 -21.61 -0.79
N PRO A 153 -9.37 -20.97 -1.00
CA PRO A 153 -9.28 -19.57 -1.36
C PRO A 153 -9.82 -19.25 -2.75
N MET A 154 -10.07 -20.25 -3.61
CA MET A 154 -10.57 -20.09 -4.97
C MET A 154 -9.78 -19.04 -5.76
N THR A 155 -8.47 -19.20 -5.75
CA THR A 155 -7.52 -18.20 -6.28
C THR A 155 -7.74 -17.88 -7.76
N GLU A 156 -8.26 -18.83 -8.55
CA GLU A 156 -8.67 -18.69 -9.93
C GLU A 156 -9.79 -17.65 -10.12
N ASN A 157 -10.52 -17.35 -9.06
CA ASN A 157 -11.57 -16.35 -9.03
C ASN A 157 -11.15 -15.02 -8.38
N SER A 158 -9.86 -14.83 -8.12
CA SER A 158 -9.35 -13.62 -7.47
C SER A 158 -9.24 -12.43 -8.42
N ILE A 159 -9.05 -11.24 -7.85
CA ILE A 159 -8.72 -10.05 -8.62
C ILE A 159 -7.31 -10.17 -9.23
N ALA A 160 -6.38 -10.82 -8.53
CA ALA A 160 -5.04 -11.07 -9.04
C ALA A 160 -5.06 -11.97 -10.29
N GLN A 161 -5.90 -13.02 -10.31
CA GLN A 161 -6.07 -13.84 -11.51
C GLN A 161 -6.71 -13.03 -12.66
N ALA A 162 -7.73 -12.24 -12.35
CA ALA A 162 -8.35 -11.39 -13.36
C ALA A 162 -7.36 -10.39 -13.98
N LEU A 163 -6.48 -9.80 -13.18
CA LEU A 163 -5.38 -8.95 -13.67
C LEU A 163 -4.43 -9.72 -14.58
N ALA A 164 -4.02 -10.92 -14.19
CA ALA A 164 -3.14 -11.76 -15.03
C ALA A 164 -3.81 -12.12 -16.37
N ASP A 165 -5.08 -12.47 -16.35
CA ASP A 165 -5.83 -12.83 -17.56
C ASP A 165 -6.03 -11.64 -18.50
N ALA A 166 -6.34 -10.46 -17.95
CA ALA A 166 -6.58 -9.26 -18.75
C ALA A 166 -5.29 -8.67 -19.34
N THR A 167 -4.22 -8.62 -18.55
CA THR A 167 -2.98 -7.93 -18.96
C THR A 167 -1.97 -8.85 -19.64
N GLY A 168 -2.01 -10.14 -19.37
CA GLY A 168 -0.94 -11.09 -19.73
C GLY A 168 0.27 -11.07 -18.81
N ALA A 169 0.33 -10.11 -17.87
CA ALA A 169 1.43 -9.96 -16.92
C ALA A 169 1.47 -11.09 -15.88
N THR A 170 2.66 -11.31 -15.31
CA THR A 170 2.78 -12.14 -14.11
C THR A 170 2.38 -11.32 -12.89
N VAL A 171 1.36 -11.77 -12.14
CA VAL A 171 0.83 -11.05 -10.98
C VAL A 171 1.24 -11.74 -9.68
N TYR A 172 1.67 -10.96 -8.71
CA TYR A 172 2.03 -11.37 -7.36
C TYR A 172 1.06 -10.75 -6.37
N ALA A 173 0.40 -11.57 -5.55
CA ALA A 173 -0.59 -11.09 -4.59
C ALA A 173 -0.66 -11.97 -3.35
N TYR A 174 -0.99 -11.37 -2.20
CA TYR A 174 -1.17 -12.12 -0.97
C TYR A 174 -2.55 -12.79 -0.87
N LEU A 175 -2.56 -13.99 -0.27
CA LEU A 175 -3.78 -14.67 0.20
C LEU A 175 -4.17 -14.23 1.61
N ARG A 176 -3.38 -13.38 2.24
CA ARG A 176 -3.54 -12.84 3.59
C ARG A 176 -3.71 -11.34 3.55
N ARG A 177 -4.02 -10.76 4.69
CA ARG A 177 -3.92 -9.31 4.86
C ARG A 177 -2.46 -8.89 4.78
N THR A 178 -2.22 -7.73 4.22
CA THR A 178 -0.90 -7.10 4.23
C THR A 178 -0.77 -6.24 5.47
N SER A 179 0.41 -6.30 6.09
CA SER A 179 0.77 -5.46 7.21
C SER A 179 1.75 -4.38 6.77
N TYR A 180 1.38 -3.14 7.03
CA TYR A 180 2.25 -1.97 6.90
C TYR A 180 2.78 -1.53 8.28
N TYR A 181 2.54 -2.32 9.33
CA TYR A 181 2.84 -1.97 10.70
C TYR A 181 4.33 -1.66 10.90
N ASN A 182 5.20 -2.49 10.36
CA ASN A 182 6.65 -2.35 10.51
C ASN A 182 7.28 -1.46 9.42
N THR A 183 6.49 -0.91 8.50
CA THR A 183 7.05 -0.18 7.36
C THR A 183 7.60 1.21 7.74
N LEU A 184 7.08 1.82 8.80
CA LEU A 184 7.45 3.16 9.24
C LEU A 184 8.36 3.16 10.46
N LEU A 185 8.13 2.24 11.39
CA LEU A 185 8.83 2.16 12.68
C LEU A 185 9.70 0.91 12.74
N ASN A 186 10.84 0.98 13.42
CA ASN A 186 11.58 -0.22 13.80
C ASN A 186 10.90 -0.91 15.00
N ASN A 187 11.35 -2.12 15.35
CA ASN A 187 10.72 -2.91 16.41
C ASN A 187 10.76 -2.17 17.75
N ASP A 188 11.89 -1.56 18.11
CA ASP A 188 12.06 -0.86 19.38
C ASP A 188 11.14 0.38 19.47
N GLU A 189 10.99 1.10 18.36
CA GLU A 189 10.09 2.25 18.28
C GLU A 189 8.63 1.83 18.41
N ARG A 190 8.27 0.71 17.78
CA ARG A 190 6.93 0.14 17.87
C ARG A 190 6.62 -0.34 19.28
N ASP A 191 7.52 -1.15 19.86
CA ASP A 191 7.37 -1.68 21.21
C ASP A 191 7.25 -0.55 22.24
N PHE A 192 8.00 0.54 22.03
CA PHE A 192 7.87 1.74 22.85
C PHE A 192 6.49 2.39 22.71
N ILE A 193 5.97 2.57 21.48
CA ILE A 193 4.64 3.13 21.28
C ILE A 193 3.57 2.23 21.88
N ASP A 194 3.62 0.93 21.62
CA ASP A 194 2.66 -0.04 22.13
C ASP A 194 2.65 -0.06 23.66
N ALA A 195 3.82 0.01 24.28
CA ALA A 195 3.93 0.12 25.74
C ALA A 195 3.27 1.40 26.26
N VAL A 196 3.54 2.55 25.64
CA VAL A 196 2.97 3.82 26.07
C VAL A 196 1.45 3.85 25.83
N HIS A 197 0.97 3.39 24.67
CA HIS A 197 -0.46 3.27 24.40
C HIS A 197 -1.16 2.35 25.40
N PHE A 198 -0.56 1.21 25.74
CA PHE A 198 -1.10 0.30 26.75
C PHE A 198 -1.33 1.00 28.08
N TYR A 199 -0.41 1.84 28.51
CA TYR A 199 -0.54 2.58 29.78
C TYR A 199 -1.55 3.73 29.71
N ILE A 200 -1.62 4.44 28.59
CA ILE A 200 -2.57 5.54 28.39
C ILE A 200 -3.99 5.01 28.27
N LEU A 201 -4.18 3.90 27.58
CA LEU A 201 -5.50 3.31 27.31
C LEU A 201 -6.00 2.43 28.49
N LYS A 202 -5.10 1.95 29.36
CA LYS A 202 -5.49 1.16 30.54
C LYS A 202 -6.41 1.92 31.50
N ASP A 203 -6.36 3.24 31.48
CA ASP A 203 -7.28 4.09 32.26
C ASP A 203 -8.65 4.28 31.59
N LYS A 204 -8.80 3.99 30.28
CA LYS A 204 -10.04 4.23 29.55
C LYS A 204 -10.82 2.96 29.17
N ASP A 205 -10.14 1.84 28.85
CA ASP A 205 -10.85 0.61 28.49
C ASP A 205 -9.99 -0.65 28.73
N LYS A 206 -10.30 -1.36 29.79
CA LYS A 206 -9.57 -2.57 30.23
C LYS A 206 -9.83 -3.82 29.36
N ARG A 207 -10.57 -3.75 28.24
CA ARG A 207 -11.12 -4.93 27.60
C ARG A 207 -10.51 -5.37 26.28
N GLU A 208 -9.71 -4.56 25.60
CA GLU A 208 -9.28 -4.87 24.23
C GLU A 208 -7.84 -5.35 24.03
N TYR A 209 -6.98 -5.23 25.02
CA TYR A 209 -5.58 -5.69 24.88
C TYR A 209 -5.34 -7.03 25.62
N LYS A 210 -5.83 -8.11 25.03
CA LYS A 210 -5.43 -9.48 25.42
C LYS A 210 -4.15 -9.85 24.68
N GLY A 211 -2.99 -9.70 25.33
CA GLY A 211 -1.74 -10.20 24.75
C GLY A 211 -0.45 -9.61 25.31
N TYR A 212 -0.51 -8.56 26.10
CA TYR A 212 0.70 -7.97 26.69
C TYR A 212 0.91 -8.48 28.11
N THR A 213 2.12 -9.01 28.37
CA THR A 213 2.62 -9.37 29.67
C THR A 213 2.65 -8.16 30.60
N GLU A 214 2.22 -8.36 31.83
CA GLU A 214 2.09 -7.38 32.88
C GLU A 214 3.37 -6.57 33.07
N PHE A 215 3.33 -5.30 32.70
CA PHE A 215 4.23 -4.31 33.30
C PHE A 215 3.58 -3.82 34.59
N ASN A 216 4.23 -4.04 35.71
CA ASN A 216 3.66 -3.80 37.05
C ASN A 216 3.60 -2.33 37.46
N GLU A 217 4.19 -1.40 36.71
CA GLU A 217 4.21 0.02 37.07
C GLU A 217 3.95 0.91 35.85
N LYS A 218 3.15 1.96 36.05
CA LYS A 218 2.90 3.00 35.04
C LYS A 218 4.22 3.71 34.73
N PRO A 219 4.75 3.70 33.51
CA PRO A 219 5.98 4.38 33.21
C PRO A 219 5.79 5.89 33.36
N VAL A 220 6.63 6.49 34.17
CA VAL A 220 6.77 7.95 34.22
C VAL A 220 7.67 8.33 33.05
N LEU A 221 7.07 8.81 31.96
CA LEU A 221 7.82 9.26 30.80
C LEU A 221 8.53 10.59 31.14
N SER A 222 9.81 10.67 30.80
CA SER A 222 10.51 11.96 30.77
C SER A 222 9.94 12.84 29.67
N ASN A 223 10.18 14.15 29.71
CA ASN A 223 9.75 15.05 28.65
C ASN A 223 10.28 14.62 27.28
N GLU A 224 11.53 14.18 27.19
CA GLU A 224 12.15 13.67 25.97
C GLU A 224 11.43 12.40 25.46
N GLN A 225 11.09 11.48 26.34
CA GLN A 225 10.33 10.27 25.98
C GLN A 225 8.91 10.62 25.51
N LEU A 226 8.28 11.62 26.14
CA LEU A 226 6.94 12.07 25.74
C LEU A 226 6.99 12.76 24.36
N GLU A 227 7.99 13.60 24.09
CA GLU A 227 8.20 14.20 22.78
C GLU A 227 8.46 13.13 21.72
N ARG A 228 9.31 12.14 22.02
CA ARG A 228 9.57 11.01 21.14
C ARG A 228 8.28 10.21 20.88
N PHE A 229 7.51 9.92 21.92
CA PHE A 229 6.22 9.22 21.76
C PHE A 229 5.27 10.00 20.86
N ASN A 230 5.05 11.28 21.11
CA ASN A 230 4.17 12.12 20.30
C ASN A 230 4.63 12.19 18.84
N PHE A 231 5.93 12.21 18.59
CA PHE A 231 6.50 12.15 17.27
C PHE A 231 6.19 10.82 16.56
N LEU A 232 6.49 9.70 17.20
CA LEU A 232 6.28 8.36 16.66
C LEU A 232 4.79 8.03 16.51
N ASP A 233 3.97 8.42 17.48
CA ASP A 233 2.51 8.26 17.44
C ASP A 233 1.89 9.07 16.29
N THR A 234 2.42 10.25 16.02
CA THR A 234 2.05 11.07 14.87
C THR A 234 2.29 10.34 13.55
N ILE A 235 3.39 9.61 13.45
CA ILE A 235 3.72 8.80 12.27
C ILE A 235 2.77 7.61 12.16
N TRP A 236 2.50 6.94 13.28
CA TRP A 236 1.71 5.73 13.33
C TRP A 236 0.23 5.97 13.03
N ASN A 237 -0.38 6.98 13.68
CA ASN A 237 -1.83 7.24 13.59
C ASN A 237 -2.30 7.82 12.24
N GLY A 238 -1.45 7.90 11.25
CA GLY A 238 -1.85 8.09 9.86
C GLY A 238 -2.28 9.49 9.46
N ASN A 239 -2.69 10.31 10.40
CA ASN A 239 -3.29 11.63 10.09
C ASN A 239 -2.28 12.78 10.09
N LYS A 240 -1.00 12.52 10.44
CA LYS A 240 0.00 13.58 10.64
C LYS A 240 1.39 13.20 10.14
N TYR A 241 1.50 12.47 9.03
CA TYR A 241 2.81 12.16 8.42
C TYR A 241 3.53 13.39 7.85
N LEU A 242 2.84 14.49 7.84
CA LEU A 242 3.38 15.75 7.41
C LEU A 242 3.41 16.69 8.62
N VAL A 243 4.60 17.07 9.03
CA VAL A 243 4.83 18.16 9.97
C VAL A 243 5.16 19.38 9.12
N ASP A 244 4.42 20.46 9.30
CA ASP A 244 4.57 21.70 8.52
C ASP A 244 4.59 21.51 7.00
N GLY A 245 3.97 20.43 6.52
CA GLY A 245 3.94 20.05 5.12
C GLY A 245 5.12 19.21 4.64
N GLU A 246 5.99 18.75 5.53
CA GLU A 246 7.11 17.87 5.24
C GLU A 246 6.77 16.42 5.59
N ILE A 247 7.25 15.46 4.79
CA ILE A 247 7.22 14.03 5.14
C ILE A 247 8.31 13.77 6.17
N LEU A 248 7.95 13.12 7.29
CA LEU A 248 8.89 12.87 8.39
C LEU A 248 9.99 11.88 8.03
N TYR A 249 9.71 10.96 7.11
CA TYR A 249 10.70 10.02 6.56
C TYR A 249 10.81 10.20 5.05
N PRO A 250 11.64 11.13 4.60
CA PRO A 250 11.82 11.38 3.16
C PRO A 250 12.44 10.20 2.41
N GLU A 251 13.20 9.37 3.10
CA GLU A 251 13.78 8.12 2.57
C GLU A 251 12.76 6.98 2.42
N GLY A 252 11.50 7.22 2.75
CA GLY A 252 10.43 6.23 2.63
C GLY A 252 10.32 5.30 3.83
N ALA A 253 9.64 4.17 3.64
CA ALA A 253 9.44 3.18 4.69
C ALA A 253 10.73 2.39 4.98
N ARG A 254 10.95 2.03 6.25
CA ARG A 254 12.17 1.30 6.69
C ARG A 254 12.16 -0.17 6.30
N TYR A 255 10.98 -0.79 6.30
CA TYR A 255 10.82 -2.23 6.07
C TYR A 255 9.84 -2.49 4.92
N PRO A 256 10.00 -3.63 4.22
CA PRO A 256 9.04 -4.02 3.20
C PRO A 256 7.69 -4.36 3.82
N VAL A 257 6.63 -4.23 3.02
CA VAL A 257 5.30 -4.74 3.36
C VAL A 257 5.37 -6.25 3.58
N THR A 258 4.74 -6.72 4.66
CA THR A 258 4.67 -8.13 5.02
C THR A 258 3.22 -8.62 5.01
N TYR A 259 3.01 -9.91 5.22
CA TYR A 259 1.68 -10.46 5.45
C TYR A 259 1.26 -10.30 6.91
N ASP A 260 -0.04 -10.29 7.16
CA ASP A 260 -0.67 -10.37 8.47
C ASP A 260 -1.27 -11.77 8.68
N ASP A 261 -1.61 -12.13 9.93
CA ASP A 261 -1.93 -13.51 10.35
C ASP A 261 -3.23 -14.10 9.82
N THR A 262 -4.05 -13.34 9.14
CA THR A 262 -5.37 -13.82 8.70
C THR A 262 -5.50 -13.93 7.19
N PRO A 263 -6.27 -14.89 6.68
CA PRO A 263 -6.83 -16.08 7.34
C PRO A 263 -5.75 -17.12 7.65
N ARG A 264 -5.92 -17.88 8.74
CA ARG A 264 -5.00 -18.95 9.13
C ARG A 264 -4.95 -20.07 8.10
N GLY A 265 -3.79 -20.75 8.00
CA GLY A 265 -3.59 -21.89 7.10
C GLY A 265 -3.34 -21.53 5.64
N LEU A 266 -3.42 -20.26 5.25
CA LEU A 266 -3.03 -19.81 3.92
C LEU A 266 -1.55 -19.46 3.85
N ASP A 267 -0.98 -19.56 2.64
CA ASP A 267 0.42 -19.24 2.39
C ASP A 267 0.75 -17.81 2.83
N SER A 268 1.89 -17.66 3.49
CA SER A 268 2.41 -16.36 3.94
C SER A 268 3.13 -15.59 2.84
N ASN A 269 3.52 -16.28 1.77
CA ASN A 269 4.19 -15.65 0.64
C ASN A 269 3.18 -15.13 -0.38
N MET A 270 3.62 -14.21 -1.23
CA MET A 270 2.84 -13.83 -2.40
C MET A 270 2.65 -15.03 -3.32
N LYS A 271 1.40 -15.32 -3.67
CA LYS A 271 1.08 -16.28 -4.71
C LYS A 271 1.31 -15.66 -6.09
N ILE A 272 1.78 -16.47 -7.01
CA ILE A 272 2.02 -16.09 -8.39
C ILE A 272 0.81 -16.49 -9.25
N PHE A 273 0.31 -15.54 -10.02
CA PHE A 273 -0.80 -15.72 -10.96
C PHE A 273 -0.28 -15.46 -12.37
N ARG A 274 -0.68 -16.33 -13.29
CA ARG A 274 -0.39 -16.20 -14.73
C ARG A 274 -1.67 -16.35 -15.50
N LYS A 275 -1.69 -15.81 -16.72
CA LYS A 275 -2.82 -15.96 -17.62
C LYS A 275 -3.18 -17.44 -17.79
N ILE A 276 -4.44 -17.75 -17.56
CA ILE A 276 -4.98 -19.09 -17.83
C ILE A 276 -5.19 -19.19 -19.36
N LYS A 277 -4.60 -20.24 -19.96
CA LYS A 277 -4.68 -20.49 -21.40
C LYS A 277 -6.06 -20.96 -21.80
#